data_6c5f1995134cf0e916a62b5ab09032c0
#
_entry.id   6c5f1995134cf0e916a62b5ab09032c0
#
_cell.length_a   1.000
_cell.length_b   1.000
_cell.length_c   1.000
_cell.angle_alpha   90.00
_cell.angle_beta   90.00
_cell.angle_gamma   90.00
#
_symmetry.space_group_name_H-M   'P 1'
#
loop_
_entity.id
_entity.type
_entity.pdbx_description
1 polymer ?
#
loop_
_entity_poly.entity_id
_entity_poly.type
_entity_poly.pdbx_seq_one_letter_code
_entity_poly.pdbx_strand_id
1 'polypeptide(L)'
;IALNGTPLTSLENVPLKLNGTEQEETIRITVTNQFAPEAKTEYTITAQKAATTAVRFQLHPADAQVYLYETVSHNRVWPNDDGTFPLSEGFTYDCSFTKAGYIGQNGNMELTTENGQKRLTFGTDTYTNLSAVSVTLQKADANPSIVDFDAEWPNFRGTDSNNGITNAKTPISAADGMLYWASPLGKGWDNGAVSSPILVDDCLVVYAGSKIYRVSKATGQVEAEGNMAGTSSFAINGPTYANGILLVGLSNGRIQAFNAKTLESLWLYTDPM
;
A
#
# COMPACT_ATOMS: atom_id res chain seq x y z
N ILE A 1 -15.52 30.56 -13.27
CA ILE A 1 -15.18 29.53 -14.27
C ILE A 1 -16.34 28.57 -14.37
N ALA A 2 -16.67 28.10 -15.55
CA ALA A 2 -17.72 27.12 -15.78
C ALA A 2 -17.16 25.96 -16.64
N LEU A 3 -17.67 24.74 -16.38
CA LEU A 3 -17.40 23.53 -17.13
C LEU A 3 -18.67 23.12 -17.87
N ASN A 4 -18.64 23.02 -19.20
CA ASN A 4 -19.80 22.73 -20.03
C ASN A 4 -21.04 23.58 -19.68
N GLY A 5 -20.80 24.87 -19.34
CA GLY A 5 -21.82 25.83 -18.96
C GLY A 5 -22.26 25.80 -17.49
N THR A 6 -21.79 24.85 -16.69
CA THR A 6 -22.09 24.75 -15.25
C THR A 6 -20.99 25.47 -14.43
N PRO A 7 -21.35 26.47 -13.60
CA PRO A 7 -20.37 27.14 -12.75
C PRO A 7 -19.67 26.17 -11.79
N LEU A 8 -18.35 26.28 -11.68
CA LEU A 8 -17.56 25.49 -10.74
C LEU A 8 -17.46 26.19 -9.38
N THR A 9 -17.67 25.46 -8.31
CA THR A 9 -17.53 25.92 -6.92
C THR A 9 -16.10 25.74 -6.40
N SER A 10 -15.30 24.88 -7.04
CA SER A 10 -13.88 24.65 -6.76
C SER A 10 -13.15 24.47 -8.09
N LEU A 11 -11.87 24.81 -8.12
CA LEU A 11 -10.97 24.59 -9.27
C LEU A 11 -10.02 23.42 -9.05
N GLU A 12 -10.07 22.80 -7.87
CA GLU A 12 -9.26 21.65 -7.53
C GLU A 12 -10.04 20.36 -7.78
N ASN A 13 -9.38 19.40 -8.43
CA ASN A 13 -9.90 18.05 -8.65
C ASN A 13 -11.32 18.00 -9.26
N VAL A 14 -11.53 18.77 -10.33
CA VAL A 14 -12.81 18.75 -11.05
C VAL A 14 -12.97 17.41 -11.76
N PRO A 15 -13.92 16.55 -11.35
CA PRO A 15 -14.10 15.25 -11.96
C PRO A 15 -14.67 15.40 -13.38
N LEU A 16 -13.98 14.85 -14.36
CA LEU A 16 -14.48 14.73 -15.73
C LEU A 16 -15.12 13.36 -15.88
N LYS A 17 -16.41 13.33 -16.20
CA LYS A 17 -17.13 12.08 -16.51
C LYS A 17 -17.38 12.02 -18.00
N LEU A 18 -16.77 11.03 -18.66
CA LEU A 18 -17.16 10.66 -20.02
C LEU A 18 -18.52 9.94 -19.95
N ASN A 19 -19.50 10.44 -20.71
CA ASN A 19 -20.85 9.90 -20.68
C ASN A 19 -20.93 8.57 -21.47
N GLY A 20 -21.15 7.48 -20.72
CA GLY A 20 -21.54 6.20 -21.31
C GLY A 20 -20.52 5.54 -22.22
N THR A 21 -20.94 5.20 -23.44
CA THR A 21 -20.15 4.45 -24.44
C THR A 21 -19.31 5.34 -25.36
N GLU A 22 -19.36 6.66 -25.19
CA GLU A 22 -18.59 7.58 -26.03
C GLU A 22 -17.10 7.42 -25.77
N GLN A 23 -16.33 7.33 -26.86
CA GLN A 23 -14.87 7.19 -26.80
C GLN A 23 -14.17 8.55 -26.66
N GLU A 24 -14.90 9.63 -26.94
CA GLU A 24 -14.37 10.99 -26.97
C GLU A 24 -15.42 11.98 -26.47
N GLU A 25 -15.05 12.93 -25.65
CA GLU A 25 -15.90 14.02 -25.20
C GLU A 25 -15.17 15.35 -25.33
N THR A 26 -15.91 16.35 -25.83
CA THR A 26 -15.40 17.72 -25.90
C THR A 26 -15.82 18.51 -24.65
N ILE A 27 -14.85 18.93 -23.89
CA ILE A 27 -15.02 19.69 -22.65
C ILE A 27 -14.77 21.15 -22.93
N ARG A 28 -15.72 22.01 -22.58
CA ARG A 28 -15.58 23.47 -22.71
C ARG A 28 -15.38 24.09 -21.33
N ILE A 29 -14.27 24.84 -21.18
CA ILE A 29 -13.99 25.62 -19.99
C ILE A 29 -14.18 27.08 -20.35
N THR A 30 -15.13 27.75 -19.72
CA THR A 30 -15.37 29.19 -19.91
C THR A 30 -14.85 29.94 -18.71
N VAL A 31 -13.93 30.86 -18.96
CA VAL A 31 -13.40 31.80 -17.96
C VAL A 31 -14.01 33.18 -18.24
N THR A 32 -14.74 33.71 -17.26
CA THR A 32 -15.37 35.03 -17.34
C THR A 32 -14.70 35.98 -16.37
N ASN A 33 -14.38 37.19 -16.83
CA ASN A 33 -13.88 38.23 -15.96
C ASN A 33 -15.00 38.74 -15.05
N GLN A 34 -14.79 38.72 -13.74
CA GLN A 34 -15.84 39.15 -12.78
C GLN A 34 -16.16 40.66 -12.86
N PHE A 35 -15.23 41.48 -13.36
CA PHE A 35 -15.43 42.93 -13.49
C PHE A 35 -15.85 43.38 -14.92
N ALA A 36 -15.79 42.47 -15.87
CA ALA A 36 -16.22 42.67 -17.25
C ALA A 36 -16.85 41.35 -17.76
N PRO A 37 -18.11 41.05 -17.41
CA PRO A 37 -18.73 39.75 -17.70
C PRO A 37 -18.87 39.42 -19.20
N GLU A 38 -18.79 40.41 -20.07
CA GLU A 38 -18.72 40.25 -21.51
C GLU A 38 -17.35 39.74 -22.00
N ALA A 39 -16.29 39.94 -21.22
CA ALA A 39 -14.95 39.40 -21.51
C ALA A 39 -14.87 37.93 -21.06
N LYS A 40 -15.04 37.06 -22.04
CA LYS A 40 -15.00 35.60 -21.87
C LYS A 40 -13.88 35.00 -22.69
N THR A 41 -13.22 34.01 -22.13
CA THR A 41 -12.26 33.15 -22.84
C THR A 41 -12.75 31.72 -22.75
N GLU A 42 -12.86 31.04 -23.88
CA GLU A 42 -13.25 29.64 -23.95
C GLU A 42 -12.03 28.78 -24.32
N TYR A 43 -11.85 27.71 -23.56
CA TYR A 43 -10.89 26.65 -23.86
C TYR A 43 -11.66 25.37 -24.17
N THR A 44 -11.22 24.68 -25.21
CA THR A 44 -11.79 23.38 -25.58
C THR A 44 -10.74 22.32 -25.39
N ILE A 45 -11.09 21.27 -24.64
CA ILE A 45 -10.26 20.08 -24.40
C ILE A 45 -11.03 18.89 -24.94
N THR A 46 -10.39 18.08 -25.76
CA THR A 46 -10.93 16.80 -26.19
C THR A 46 -10.36 15.72 -25.26
N ALA A 47 -11.24 15.08 -24.48
CA ALA A 47 -10.91 13.94 -23.65
C ALA A 47 -11.23 12.65 -24.39
N GLN A 48 -10.26 11.76 -24.51
CA GLN A 48 -10.46 10.43 -25.09
C GLN A 48 -10.40 9.38 -24.01
N LYS A 49 -11.30 8.41 -24.07
CA LYS A 49 -11.22 7.22 -23.25
C LYS A 49 -10.05 6.36 -23.74
N ALA A 50 -9.10 6.07 -22.87
CA ALA A 50 -7.98 5.20 -23.22
C ALA A 50 -8.49 3.82 -23.65
N ALA A 51 -7.97 3.31 -24.76
CA ALA A 51 -8.30 1.96 -25.22
C ALA A 51 -7.81 0.94 -24.17
N THR A 52 -8.68 0.03 -23.76
CA THR A 52 -8.37 -0.99 -22.78
C THR A 52 -8.14 -2.36 -23.43
N THR A 53 -7.32 -3.16 -22.76
CA THR A 53 -7.10 -4.57 -23.07
C THR A 53 -7.59 -5.40 -21.90
N ALA A 54 -8.43 -6.38 -22.17
CA ALA A 54 -8.92 -7.29 -21.14
C ALA A 54 -7.81 -8.27 -20.72
N VAL A 55 -7.44 -8.25 -19.46
CA VAL A 55 -6.43 -9.14 -18.85
C VAL A 55 -7.10 -10.06 -17.85
N ARG A 56 -6.91 -11.36 -17.97
CA ARG A 56 -7.45 -12.35 -17.03
C ARG A 56 -6.33 -12.95 -16.20
N PHE A 57 -6.44 -12.86 -14.89
CA PHE A 57 -5.54 -13.54 -13.96
C PHE A 57 -6.07 -14.92 -13.61
N GLN A 58 -5.19 -15.91 -13.70
CA GLN A 58 -5.41 -17.26 -13.19
C GLN A 58 -4.66 -17.39 -11.87
N LEU A 59 -5.40 -17.34 -10.77
CA LEU A 59 -4.83 -17.31 -9.43
C LEU A 59 -4.69 -18.72 -8.85
N HIS A 60 -3.61 -18.97 -8.17
CA HIS A 60 -3.36 -20.18 -7.39
C HIS A 60 -2.91 -19.76 -5.97
N PRO A 61 -3.77 -19.90 -4.96
CA PRO A 61 -5.12 -20.50 -4.97
C PRO A 61 -6.15 -19.64 -5.71
N ALA A 62 -7.21 -20.29 -6.22
CA ALA A 62 -8.20 -19.67 -7.11
C ALA A 62 -9.05 -18.58 -6.42
N ASP A 63 -9.12 -18.59 -5.11
CA ASP A 63 -9.83 -17.62 -4.27
C ASP A 63 -8.92 -16.49 -3.74
N ALA A 64 -7.69 -16.35 -4.27
CA ALA A 64 -6.88 -15.18 -4.02
C ALA A 64 -7.50 -13.93 -4.64
N GLN A 65 -7.19 -12.77 -4.08
CA GLN A 65 -7.73 -11.48 -4.50
C GLN A 65 -6.72 -10.69 -5.30
N VAL A 66 -7.21 -9.90 -6.25
CA VAL A 66 -6.43 -8.98 -7.08
C VAL A 66 -6.83 -7.55 -6.77
N TYR A 67 -5.86 -6.71 -6.50
CA TYR A 67 -6.05 -5.28 -6.32
C TYR A 67 -5.14 -4.54 -7.29
N LEU A 68 -5.73 -3.68 -8.10
CA LEU A 68 -5.03 -2.86 -9.09
C LEU A 68 -5.43 -1.40 -8.91
N TYR A 69 -4.45 -0.52 -8.83
CA TYR A 69 -4.63 0.93 -8.77
C TYR A 69 -3.77 1.58 -9.86
N GLU A 70 -4.32 2.49 -10.61
CA GLU A 70 -3.55 3.31 -11.54
C GLU A 70 -2.70 4.30 -10.71
N THR A 71 -1.39 4.36 -10.98
CA THR A 71 -0.43 5.03 -10.08
C THR A 71 -0.55 6.55 -10.05
N VAL A 72 -1.02 7.19 -11.10
CA VAL A 72 -1.16 8.66 -11.20
C VAL A 72 -2.48 9.14 -10.62
N SER A 73 -3.58 8.52 -11.03
CA SER A 73 -4.93 8.88 -10.58
C SER A 73 -5.30 8.29 -9.22
N HIS A 74 -4.56 7.27 -8.78
CA HIS A 74 -4.88 6.43 -7.61
C HIS A 74 -6.27 5.78 -7.67
N ASN A 75 -6.85 5.69 -8.87
CA ASN A 75 -8.13 5.03 -9.06
C ASN A 75 -7.96 3.52 -9.10
N ARG A 76 -8.86 2.83 -8.41
CA ARG A 76 -8.93 1.37 -8.46
C ARG A 76 -9.43 0.92 -9.84
N VAL A 77 -8.76 -0.09 -10.41
CA VAL A 77 -9.23 -0.80 -11.59
C VAL A 77 -10.08 -1.98 -11.14
N TRP A 78 -11.36 -1.93 -11.44
CA TRP A 78 -12.30 -3.00 -11.13
C TRP A 78 -12.37 -4.02 -12.27
N PRO A 79 -12.58 -5.30 -11.95
CA PRO A 79 -12.80 -6.29 -12.98
C PRO A 79 -14.14 -6.05 -13.71
N ASN A 80 -14.18 -6.42 -14.99
CA ASN A 80 -15.40 -6.52 -15.76
C ASN A 80 -16.30 -7.67 -15.24
N ASP A 81 -17.55 -7.74 -15.71
CA ASP A 81 -18.50 -8.80 -15.34
C ASP A 81 -17.98 -10.21 -15.65
N ASP A 82 -17.10 -10.34 -16.63
CA ASP A 82 -16.47 -11.61 -17.01
C ASP A 82 -15.21 -11.93 -16.16
N GLY A 83 -14.87 -11.07 -15.21
CA GLY A 83 -13.69 -11.21 -14.33
C GLY A 83 -12.36 -10.80 -14.96
N THR A 84 -12.35 -10.18 -16.13
CA THR A 84 -11.13 -9.59 -16.73
C THR A 84 -10.91 -8.16 -16.20
N PHE A 85 -9.67 -7.73 -16.16
CA PHE A 85 -9.29 -6.37 -15.79
C PHE A 85 -9.00 -5.53 -17.04
N PRO A 86 -9.64 -4.35 -17.20
CA PRO A 86 -9.43 -3.46 -18.35
C PRO A 86 -8.17 -2.61 -18.13
N LEU A 87 -7.04 -3.02 -18.68
CA LEU A 87 -5.78 -2.28 -18.60
C LEU A 87 -5.53 -1.49 -19.88
N SER A 88 -4.97 -0.29 -19.75
CA SER A 88 -4.56 0.59 -20.85
C SER A 88 -3.05 0.65 -20.98
N GLU A 89 -2.56 0.81 -22.21
CA GLU A 89 -1.15 1.09 -22.47
C GLU A 89 -0.78 2.51 -22.03
N GLY A 90 0.46 2.70 -21.61
CA GLY A 90 0.97 3.99 -21.14
C GLY A 90 0.61 4.32 -19.69
N PHE A 91 -0.03 3.38 -18.98
CA PHE A 91 -0.32 3.51 -17.54
C PHE A 91 0.46 2.46 -16.76
N THR A 92 0.94 2.87 -15.60
CA THR A 92 1.52 1.96 -14.60
C THR A 92 0.48 1.69 -13.52
N TYR A 93 0.36 0.44 -13.11
CA TYR A 93 -0.57 0.00 -12.09
C TYR A 93 0.17 -0.55 -10.88
N ASP A 94 -0.16 -0.07 -9.68
CA ASP A 94 0.25 -0.71 -8.43
C ASP A 94 -0.65 -1.93 -8.21
N CYS A 95 -0.05 -3.10 -8.12
CA CYS A 95 -0.74 -4.39 -8.14
C CYS A 95 -0.44 -5.19 -6.90
N SER A 96 -1.48 -5.82 -6.32
CA SER A 96 -1.34 -6.76 -5.20
C SER A 96 -2.18 -8.01 -5.44
N PHE A 97 -1.56 -9.17 -5.27
CA PHE A 97 -2.22 -10.48 -5.22
C PHE A 97 -2.16 -11.00 -3.79
N THR A 98 -3.29 -11.23 -3.16
CA THR A 98 -3.32 -11.54 -1.72
C THR A 98 -4.28 -12.66 -1.38
N LYS A 99 -3.93 -13.43 -0.35
CA LYS A 99 -4.82 -14.36 0.34
C LYS A 99 -4.33 -14.58 1.76
N ALA A 100 -5.24 -14.63 2.72
CA ALA A 100 -4.91 -14.96 4.10
C ALA A 100 -4.22 -16.34 4.19
N GLY A 101 -3.11 -16.41 4.92
CA GLY A 101 -2.28 -17.62 5.05
C GLY A 101 -1.34 -17.88 3.87
N TYR A 102 -1.16 -16.93 2.95
CA TYR A 102 -0.25 -17.01 1.83
C TYR A 102 0.66 -15.79 1.76
N ILE A 103 1.86 -15.97 1.22
CA ILE A 103 2.79 -14.89 0.91
C ILE A 103 2.22 -14.13 -0.28
N GLY A 104 1.85 -12.85 -0.06
CA GLY A 104 1.33 -11.98 -1.10
C GLY A 104 2.40 -11.57 -2.10
N GLN A 105 1.98 -11.26 -3.32
CA GLN A 105 2.83 -10.65 -4.34
C GLN A 105 2.33 -9.24 -4.62
N ASN A 106 3.24 -8.29 -4.66
CA ASN A 106 2.93 -6.89 -4.95
C ASN A 106 4.04 -6.26 -5.79
N GLY A 107 3.68 -5.30 -6.60
CA GLY A 107 4.60 -4.57 -7.47
C GLY A 107 3.90 -3.78 -8.54
N ASN A 108 4.67 -3.16 -9.40
CA ASN A 108 4.15 -2.41 -10.53
C ASN A 108 3.88 -3.33 -11.71
N MET A 109 2.82 -3.01 -12.44
CA MET A 109 2.38 -3.72 -13.63
C MET A 109 2.20 -2.71 -14.77
N GLU A 110 2.67 -3.08 -15.96
CA GLU A 110 2.54 -2.25 -17.16
C GLU A 110 2.10 -3.09 -18.35
N LEU A 111 1.22 -2.51 -19.16
CA LEU A 111 0.81 -3.06 -20.45
C LEU A 111 1.53 -2.31 -21.57
N THR A 112 2.23 -3.02 -22.42
CA THR A 112 2.97 -2.47 -23.57
C THR A 112 2.67 -3.22 -24.84
N THR A 113 2.93 -2.60 -25.99
CA THR A 113 2.94 -3.30 -27.28
C THR A 113 4.34 -3.28 -27.89
N GLU A 114 4.89 -4.44 -28.13
CA GLU A 114 6.18 -4.61 -28.78
C GLU A 114 6.05 -5.49 -30.01
N ASN A 115 6.51 -5.01 -31.16
CA ASN A 115 6.39 -5.70 -32.46
C ASN A 115 4.92 -6.12 -32.80
N GLY A 116 3.95 -5.30 -32.42
CA GLY A 116 2.52 -5.59 -32.64
C GLY A 116 1.91 -6.59 -31.66
N GLN A 117 2.66 -7.12 -30.71
CA GLN A 117 2.19 -8.03 -29.67
C GLN A 117 2.10 -7.32 -28.32
N LYS A 118 0.93 -7.43 -27.67
CA LYS A 118 0.72 -6.93 -26.32
C LYS A 118 1.43 -7.79 -25.28
N ARG A 119 2.05 -7.13 -24.33
CA ARG A 119 2.79 -7.73 -23.22
C ARG A 119 2.40 -7.08 -21.92
N LEU A 120 2.23 -7.88 -20.88
CA LEU A 120 2.06 -7.43 -19.52
C LEU A 120 3.33 -7.74 -18.74
N THR A 121 3.91 -6.73 -18.11
CA THR A 121 5.06 -6.91 -17.19
C THR A 121 4.57 -6.79 -15.75
N PHE A 122 5.06 -7.65 -14.87
CA PHE A 122 4.84 -7.58 -13.43
C PHE A 122 6.15 -7.96 -12.71
N GLY A 123 6.79 -7.00 -12.05
CA GLY A 123 8.13 -7.19 -11.53
C GLY A 123 9.14 -7.54 -12.63
N THR A 124 9.74 -8.72 -12.58
CA THR A 124 10.64 -9.25 -13.60
C THR A 124 9.96 -10.13 -14.66
N ASP A 125 8.71 -10.49 -14.43
CA ASP A 125 7.97 -11.41 -15.28
C ASP A 125 7.28 -10.69 -16.43
N THR A 126 7.22 -11.35 -17.59
CA THR A 126 6.54 -10.83 -18.78
C THR A 126 5.57 -11.87 -19.32
N TYR A 127 4.34 -11.45 -19.54
CA TYR A 127 3.23 -12.29 -20.01
C TYR A 127 2.76 -11.83 -21.39
N THR A 128 2.64 -12.75 -22.32
CA THR A 128 2.11 -12.51 -23.69
C THR A 128 0.71 -13.09 -23.87
N ASN A 129 0.35 -14.08 -23.07
CA ASN A 129 -1.02 -14.62 -23.03
C ASN A 129 -1.85 -13.86 -21.99
N LEU A 130 -2.45 -12.76 -22.38
CA LEU A 130 -3.22 -11.89 -21.50
C LEU A 130 -4.58 -12.46 -21.08
N SER A 131 -5.05 -13.52 -21.74
CA SER A 131 -6.28 -14.24 -21.36
C SER A 131 -6.05 -15.27 -20.26
N ALA A 132 -4.80 -15.51 -19.85
CA ALA A 132 -4.44 -16.49 -18.83
C ALA A 132 -3.09 -16.14 -18.17
N VAL A 133 -3.04 -15.00 -17.46
CA VAL A 133 -1.87 -14.58 -16.67
C VAL A 133 -1.86 -15.36 -15.37
N SER A 134 -0.96 -16.35 -15.26
CA SER A 134 -0.90 -17.22 -14.08
C SER A 134 -0.12 -16.55 -12.94
N VAL A 135 -0.72 -16.51 -11.75
CA VAL A 135 -0.08 -16.00 -10.52
C VAL A 135 -0.25 -17.04 -9.42
N THR A 136 0.86 -17.50 -8.87
CA THR A 136 0.87 -18.52 -7.80
C THR A 136 1.40 -17.94 -6.51
N LEU A 137 0.57 -17.95 -5.46
CA LEU A 137 0.96 -17.55 -4.11
C LEU A 137 1.47 -18.77 -3.32
N GLN A 138 2.53 -18.58 -2.56
CA GLN A 138 3.06 -19.62 -1.67
C GLN A 138 2.35 -19.57 -0.31
N LYS A 139 2.10 -20.74 0.30
CA LYS A 139 1.56 -20.77 1.66
C LYS A 139 2.56 -20.20 2.66
N ALA A 140 2.08 -19.33 3.55
CA ALA A 140 2.90 -18.75 4.62
C ALA A 140 3.30 -19.80 5.67
N ASP A 141 2.39 -20.74 5.97
CA ASP A 141 2.62 -21.83 6.93
C ASP A 141 3.62 -22.89 6.43
N ALA A 142 3.92 -22.89 5.12
CA ALA A 142 4.99 -23.72 4.55
C ALA A 142 6.39 -23.13 4.79
N ASN A 143 6.49 -21.93 5.35
CA ASN A 143 7.77 -21.30 5.68
C ASN A 143 8.28 -21.84 7.03
N PRO A 144 9.31 -22.72 7.05
CA PRO A 144 9.82 -23.31 8.29
C PRO A 144 10.52 -22.30 9.21
N SER A 145 10.69 -21.06 8.77
CA SER A 145 11.32 -20.00 9.56
C SER A 145 10.34 -19.25 10.47
N ILE A 146 9.01 -19.52 10.39
CA ILE A 146 8.04 -18.93 11.31
C ILE A 146 8.21 -19.60 12.67
N VAL A 147 8.66 -18.81 13.63
CA VAL A 147 8.85 -19.24 15.03
C VAL A 147 7.94 -18.41 15.91
N ASP A 148 7.15 -19.06 16.75
CA ASP A 148 6.36 -18.40 17.78
C ASP A 148 7.28 -18.06 18.96
N PHE A 149 7.33 -16.79 19.32
CA PHE A 149 8.18 -16.26 20.40
C PHE A 149 7.33 -15.86 21.60
N ASP A 150 7.94 -15.89 22.76
CA ASP A 150 7.39 -15.20 23.93
C ASP A 150 7.37 -13.69 23.68
N ALA A 151 6.24 -13.05 23.94
CA ALA A 151 6.07 -11.62 23.73
C ALA A 151 5.60 -10.94 25.03
N GLU A 152 6.50 -10.14 25.62
CA GLU A 152 6.18 -9.36 26.82
C GLU A 152 5.20 -8.21 26.51
N TRP A 153 5.28 -7.64 25.29
CA TRP A 153 4.48 -6.50 24.87
C TRP A 153 4.09 -6.63 23.39
N PRO A 154 3.16 -7.57 23.05
CA PRO A 154 2.90 -7.98 21.67
C PRO A 154 2.15 -6.96 20.82
N ASN A 155 1.53 -5.94 21.40
CA ASN A 155 0.73 -4.96 20.66
C ASN A 155 0.72 -3.58 21.35
N PHE A 156 0.00 -2.64 20.73
CA PHE A 156 -0.20 -1.31 21.29
C PHE A 156 -0.81 -1.39 22.70
N ARG A 157 -0.16 -0.74 23.68
CA ARG A 157 -0.54 -0.75 25.10
C ARG A 157 -0.50 -2.15 25.75
N GLY A 158 0.33 -3.05 25.24
CA GLY A 158 0.73 -4.30 25.86
C GLY A 158 -0.11 -5.50 25.47
N THR A 159 -1.24 -5.70 26.07
CA THR A 159 -2.08 -6.87 25.90
C THR A 159 -3.33 -6.58 25.05
N ASP A 160 -4.08 -7.61 24.70
CA ASP A 160 -5.33 -7.49 23.93
C ASP A 160 -6.39 -6.62 24.62
N SER A 161 -6.30 -6.45 25.95
CA SER A 161 -7.16 -5.53 26.69
C SER A 161 -6.77 -4.04 26.52
N ASN A 162 -5.64 -3.75 25.87
CA ASN A 162 -5.14 -2.39 25.60
C ASN A 162 -5.09 -1.47 26.84
N ASN A 163 -4.84 -2.02 28.02
CA ASN A 163 -4.85 -1.26 29.28
C ASN A 163 -3.52 -0.56 29.61
N GLY A 164 -2.41 -0.97 28.95
CA GLY A 164 -1.08 -0.40 29.17
C GLY A 164 -0.49 -0.64 30.56
N ILE A 165 -0.98 -1.66 31.29
CA ILE A 165 -0.51 -1.99 32.63
C ILE A 165 0.70 -2.91 32.54
N THR A 166 1.75 -2.56 33.26
CA THR A 166 2.96 -3.39 33.39
C THR A 166 3.38 -3.51 34.85
N ASN A 167 4.00 -4.63 35.20
CA ASN A 167 4.66 -4.84 36.47
C ASN A 167 6.15 -4.46 36.44
N ALA A 168 6.63 -3.89 35.33
CA ALA A 168 8.01 -3.43 35.20
C ALA A 168 8.31 -2.34 36.22
N LYS A 169 9.49 -2.42 36.83
CA LYS A 169 9.99 -1.36 37.70
C LYS A 169 10.44 -0.18 36.86
N THR A 170 9.87 0.98 37.10
CA THR A 170 10.26 2.23 36.45
C THR A 170 11.13 3.06 37.38
N PRO A 171 12.05 3.92 36.87
CA PRO A 171 12.77 4.89 37.69
C PRO A 171 11.82 5.77 38.47
N ILE A 172 12.09 5.98 39.75
CA ILE A 172 11.26 6.84 40.63
C ILE A 172 11.68 8.31 40.48
N SER A 173 12.92 8.54 40.08
CA SER A 173 13.48 9.88 39.85
C SER A 173 14.32 9.93 38.58
N ALA A 174 14.56 11.13 38.05
CA ALA A 174 15.46 11.30 36.91
C ALA A 174 16.90 10.88 37.21
N ALA A 175 17.32 10.87 38.50
CA ALA A 175 18.64 10.40 38.91
C ALA A 175 18.81 8.88 38.79
N ASP A 176 17.70 8.14 38.78
CA ASP A 176 17.68 6.67 38.62
C ASP A 176 17.64 6.23 37.16
N GLY A 177 17.42 7.21 36.25
CA GLY A 177 17.39 6.96 34.82
C GLY A 177 18.79 6.85 34.24
N MET A 178 19.02 5.81 33.45
CA MET A 178 20.25 5.60 32.69
C MET A 178 19.95 5.40 31.22
N LEU A 179 20.73 6.04 30.35
CA LEU A 179 20.70 5.74 28.91
C LEU A 179 21.59 4.51 28.66
N TYR A 180 20.99 3.38 28.33
CA TYR A 180 21.75 2.16 28.04
C TYR A 180 22.28 2.18 26.60
N TRP A 181 21.42 2.60 25.64
CA TRP A 181 21.76 2.73 24.23
C TRP A 181 20.82 3.69 23.52
N ALA A 182 21.22 4.12 22.34
CA ALA A 182 20.39 4.87 21.41
C ALA A 182 20.61 4.35 20.00
N SER A 183 19.54 4.12 19.26
CA SER A 183 19.58 3.61 17.90
C SER A 183 18.88 4.61 16.97
N PRO A 184 19.61 5.21 15.99
CA PRO A 184 19.03 6.17 15.06
C PRO A 184 18.23 5.45 13.99
N LEU A 185 16.90 5.39 14.17
CA LEU A 185 15.97 4.81 13.21
C LEU A 185 15.07 5.91 12.62
N GLY A 186 14.75 5.80 11.33
CA GLY A 186 13.95 6.81 10.65
C GLY A 186 14.69 8.12 10.38
N LYS A 187 13.98 9.10 9.85
CA LYS A 187 14.51 10.42 9.49
C LYS A 187 13.66 11.58 10.03
N GLY A 188 12.96 11.36 11.12
CA GLY A 188 12.07 12.34 11.72
C GLY A 188 10.72 12.43 11.01
N TRP A 189 10.02 13.55 11.20
CA TRP A 189 8.62 13.73 10.80
C TRP A 189 8.36 13.51 9.31
N ASP A 190 9.19 14.08 8.43
CA ASP A 190 8.98 14.07 6.97
C ASP A 190 9.27 12.72 6.30
N ASN A 191 10.01 11.84 6.97
CA ASN A 191 10.45 10.56 6.40
C ASN A 191 10.10 9.36 7.31
N GLY A 192 9.06 9.53 8.10
CA GLY A 192 8.56 8.51 8.99
C GLY A 192 9.17 8.58 10.39
N ALA A 193 8.36 9.02 11.33
CA ALA A 193 8.64 8.87 12.74
C ALA A 193 8.72 7.38 13.08
N VAL A 194 9.48 7.05 14.12
CA VAL A 194 9.53 5.68 14.66
C VAL A 194 8.20 5.35 15.32
N SER A 195 7.62 4.21 15.02
CA SER A 195 6.40 3.72 15.63
C SER A 195 6.57 3.45 17.14
N SER A 196 5.44 3.30 17.83
CA SER A 196 5.45 2.69 19.16
C SER A 196 6.08 1.30 19.09
N PRO A 197 7.02 0.96 19.97
CA PRO A 197 7.64 -0.36 19.97
C PRO A 197 6.70 -1.42 20.54
N ILE A 198 6.85 -2.65 20.04
CA ILE A 198 6.43 -3.86 20.73
C ILE A 198 7.65 -4.66 21.17
N LEU A 199 7.47 -5.54 22.13
CA LEU A 199 8.54 -6.37 22.67
C LEU A 199 8.23 -7.83 22.43
N VAL A 200 8.99 -8.44 21.54
CA VAL A 200 8.84 -9.83 21.09
C VAL A 200 10.19 -10.50 21.20
N ASP A 201 10.25 -11.61 21.94
CA ASP A 201 11.53 -12.22 22.33
C ASP A 201 12.40 -11.15 23.03
N ASP A 202 13.68 -11.15 22.92
CA ASP A 202 14.56 -10.09 23.45
C ASP A 202 14.75 -8.90 22.50
N CYS A 203 13.76 -8.59 21.65
CA CYS A 203 13.84 -7.53 20.64
C CYS A 203 12.67 -6.55 20.70
N LEU A 204 13.01 -5.29 20.50
CA LEU A 204 12.04 -4.27 20.15
C LEU A 204 11.75 -4.34 18.66
N VAL A 205 10.47 -4.41 18.29
CA VAL A 205 10.05 -4.30 16.89
C VAL A 205 9.41 -2.94 16.69
N VAL A 206 9.91 -2.21 15.71
CA VAL A 206 9.44 -0.87 15.32
C VAL A 206 9.46 -0.74 13.81
N TYR A 207 8.68 0.19 13.27
CA TYR A 207 8.83 0.63 11.88
C TYR A 207 9.11 2.13 11.80
N ALA A 208 9.78 2.54 10.72
CA ALA A 208 10.02 3.93 10.40
C ALA A 208 10.12 4.12 8.87
N GLY A 209 9.40 5.09 8.33
CA GLY A 209 9.31 5.28 6.89
C GLY A 209 8.72 4.05 6.19
N SER A 210 9.46 3.47 5.28
CA SER A 210 9.09 2.25 4.54
C SER A 210 9.82 0.99 5.01
N LYS A 211 10.34 1.00 6.23
CA LYS A 211 11.08 -0.14 6.80
C LYS A 211 10.56 -0.53 8.17
N ILE A 212 10.60 -1.84 8.46
CA ILE A 212 10.38 -2.42 9.78
C ILE A 212 11.72 -2.96 10.30
N TYR A 213 11.94 -2.84 11.60
CA TYR A 213 13.21 -3.20 12.27
C TYR A 213 12.97 -4.09 13.46
N ARG A 214 13.86 -5.05 13.65
CA ARG A 214 14.03 -5.82 14.86
C ARG A 214 15.32 -5.35 15.55
N VAL A 215 15.20 -4.81 16.74
CA VAL A 215 16.31 -4.16 17.46
C VAL A 215 16.54 -4.88 18.76
N SER A 216 17.77 -5.30 19.03
CA SER A 216 18.15 -5.96 20.29
C SER A 216 17.81 -5.08 21.51
N LYS A 217 17.02 -5.62 22.43
CA LYS A 217 16.69 -4.97 23.71
C LYS A 217 17.94 -4.65 24.53
N ALA A 218 18.96 -5.50 24.46
CA ALA A 218 20.15 -5.38 25.24
C ALA A 218 21.15 -4.35 24.68
N THR A 219 21.29 -4.25 23.36
CA THR A 219 22.37 -3.49 22.73
C THR A 219 21.90 -2.32 21.86
N GLY A 220 20.64 -2.29 21.46
CA GLY A 220 20.12 -1.32 20.49
C GLY A 220 20.57 -1.57 19.05
N GLN A 221 21.24 -2.67 18.78
CA GLN A 221 21.65 -3.03 17.42
C GLN A 221 20.46 -3.56 16.61
N VAL A 222 20.39 -3.18 15.34
CA VAL A 222 19.42 -3.73 14.38
C VAL A 222 19.86 -5.14 14.04
N GLU A 223 19.05 -6.14 14.38
CA GLU A 223 19.28 -7.56 14.09
C GLU A 223 18.68 -7.99 12.76
N ALA A 224 17.56 -7.37 12.39
CA ALA A 224 16.91 -7.59 11.09
C ALA A 224 16.19 -6.33 10.61
N GLU A 225 16.08 -6.17 9.30
CA GLU A 225 15.23 -5.16 8.67
C GLU A 225 14.40 -5.76 7.55
N GLY A 226 13.18 -5.25 7.36
CA GLY A 226 12.27 -5.62 6.29
C GLY A 226 11.77 -4.40 5.54
N ASN A 227 11.39 -4.59 4.27
CA ASN A 227 10.80 -3.54 3.45
C ASN A 227 9.27 -3.61 3.54
N MET A 228 8.65 -2.47 3.86
CA MET A 228 7.21 -2.31 3.81
C MET A 228 6.78 -1.92 2.39
N ALA A 229 5.63 -2.39 1.96
CA ALA A 229 5.03 -2.08 0.65
C ALA A 229 4.48 -0.64 0.56
N GLY A 230 4.72 0.16 1.57
CA GLY A 230 4.34 1.56 1.67
C GLY A 230 4.74 2.13 3.01
N THR A 231 4.29 3.35 3.30
CA THR A 231 4.51 4.00 4.58
C THR A 231 3.24 3.91 5.45
N SER A 232 3.39 3.96 6.75
CA SER A 232 2.28 4.24 7.66
C SER A 232 2.09 5.77 7.72
N SER A 233 0.88 6.25 7.54
CA SER A 233 0.60 7.70 7.44
C SER A 233 0.92 8.47 8.72
N PHE A 234 0.86 7.85 9.85
CA PHE A 234 1.30 8.39 11.13
C PHE A 234 1.78 7.20 11.96
N ALA A 235 2.96 7.26 12.51
CA ALA A 235 3.51 6.20 13.35
C ALA A 235 2.79 6.08 14.73
N ILE A 236 1.47 6.30 14.73
CA ILE A 236 0.63 6.27 15.93
C ILE A 236 0.41 4.83 16.39
N ASN A 237 0.30 3.92 15.41
CA ASN A 237 0.08 2.50 15.70
C ASN A 237 1.40 1.74 15.59
N GLY A 238 1.76 0.99 16.61
CA GLY A 238 2.87 0.05 16.54
C GLY A 238 2.52 -1.18 15.69
N PRO A 239 3.50 -2.03 15.37
CA PRO A 239 3.24 -3.35 14.87
C PRO A 239 2.45 -4.17 15.91
N THR A 240 1.77 -5.21 15.47
CA THR A 240 1.10 -6.20 16.34
C THR A 240 1.70 -7.57 16.08
N TYR A 241 1.95 -8.32 17.13
CA TYR A 241 2.52 -9.67 17.05
C TYR A 241 1.49 -10.73 17.43
N ALA A 242 1.44 -11.81 16.66
CA ALA A 242 0.72 -13.04 16.99
C ALA A 242 1.37 -14.27 16.33
N ASN A 243 1.65 -15.30 17.08
CA ASN A 243 2.05 -16.64 16.58
C ASN A 243 3.17 -16.61 15.53
N GLY A 244 4.25 -15.86 15.78
CA GLY A 244 5.39 -15.75 14.88
C GLY A 244 5.22 -14.77 13.72
N ILE A 245 4.11 -14.06 13.67
CA ILE A 245 3.76 -13.11 12.61
C ILE A 245 3.63 -11.70 13.18
N LEU A 246 4.18 -10.73 12.47
CA LEU A 246 3.98 -9.30 12.73
C LEU A 246 3.00 -8.73 11.72
N LEU A 247 2.07 -7.93 12.18
CA LEU A 247 1.12 -7.18 11.35
C LEU A 247 1.41 -5.69 11.43
N VAL A 248 1.46 -5.02 10.29
CA VAL A 248 1.66 -3.57 10.17
C VAL A 248 0.58 -2.96 9.30
N GLY A 249 -0.13 -1.98 9.84
CA GLY A 249 -1.06 -1.16 9.07
C GLY A 249 -0.31 -0.15 8.21
N LEU A 250 -0.60 -0.14 6.92
CA LEU A 250 -0.05 0.80 5.94
C LEU A 250 -1.10 1.83 5.54
N SER A 251 -0.64 2.90 4.88
CA SER A 251 -1.54 3.86 4.23
C SER A 251 -2.44 3.18 3.19
N ASN A 252 -3.57 3.82 2.88
CA ASN A 252 -4.53 3.38 1.87
C ASN A 252 -5.19 2.02 2.17
N GLY A 253 -5.53 1.75 3.44
CA GLY A 253 -6.29 0.57 3.83
C GLY A 253 -5.54 -0.75 3.63
N ARG A 254 -4.22 -0.75 3.68
CA ARG A 254 -3.38 -1.95 3.51
C ARG A 254 -2.86 -2.46 4.86
N ILE A 255 -2.71 -3.78 4.95
CA ILE A 255 -2.06 -4.46 6.07
C ILE A 255 -1.01 -5.40 5.50
N GLN A 256 0.21 -5.32 6.02
CA GLN A 256 1.30 -6.22 5.64
C GLN A 256 1.69 -7.11 6.79
N ALA A 257 1.89 -8.39 6.50
CA ALA A 257 2.40 -9.36 7.44
C ALA A 257 3.88 -9.67 7.18
N PHE A 258 4.61 -9.86 8.27
CA PHE A 258 6.03 -10.22 8.24
C PHE A 258 6.29 -11.43 9.13
N ASN A 259 7.29 -12.21 8.77
CA ASN A 259 7.90 -13.18 9.67
C ASN A 259 8.56 -12.44 10.84
N ALA A 260 8.19 -12.74 12.07
CA ALA A 260 8.68 -12.00 13.23
C ALA A 260 10.19 -12.14 13.47
N LYS A 261 10.82 -13.21 12.96
CA LYS A 261 12.26 -13.47 13.10
C LYS A 261 13.07 -12.78 12.01
N THR A 262 12.68 -12.96 10.75
CA THR A 262 13.49 -12.55 9.60
C THR A 262 13.07 -11.20 9.03
N LEU A 263 11.88 -10.71 9.36
CA LEU A 263 11.20 -9.56 8.78
C LEU A 263 10.96 -9.68 7.27
N GLU A 264 10.96 -10.90 6.76
CA GLU A 264 10.52 -11.20 5.41
C GLU A 264 9.01 -10.99 5.27
N SER A 265 8.58 -10.35 4.19
CA SER A 265 7.15 -10.12 3.92
C SER A 265 6.45 -11.44 3.63
N LEU A 266 5.39 -11.75 4.37
CA LEU A 266 4.60 -12.97 4.20
C LEU A 266 3.41 -12.75 3.27
N TRP A 267 2.69 -11.64 3.44
CA TRP A 267 1.57 -11.25 2.60
C TRP A 267 1.21 -9.78 2.77
N LEU A 268 0.52 -9.24 1.78
CA LEU A 268 -0.06 -7.91 1.78
C LEU A 268 -1.56 -8.03 1.54
N TYR A 269 -2.36 -7.46 2.43
CA TYR A 269 -3.79 -7.28 2.25
C TYR A 269 -4.08 -5.83 1.87
N THR A 270 -4.98 -5.63 0.92
CA THR A 270 -5.49 -4.30 0.56
C THR A 270 -7.00 -4.31 0.72
N ASP A 271 -7.53 -3.35 1.48
CA ASP A 271 -8.97 -3.20 1.66
C ASP A 271 -9.61 -2.78 0.33
N PRO A 272 -10.65 -3.48 -0.11
CA PRO A 272 -11.40 -3.13 -1.32
C PRO A 272 -12.37 -1.96 -1.06
N MET A 273 -11.87 -0.78 -0.67
CA MET A 273 -12.74 0.40 -0.52
C MET A 273 -13.29 0.92 -1.85
#